data_bd041e1852a0d9f833f8086542182d70
#
_entry.id   bd041e1852a0d9f833f8086542182d70
#
_cell.length_a   1.000
_cell.length_b   1.000
_cell.length_c   1.000
_cell.angle_alpha   90.00
_cell.angle_beta   90.00
_cell.angle_gamma   90.00
#
_symmetry.space_group_name_H-M   'P 1'
#
loop_
_entity.id
_entity.type
_entity.pdbx_description
1 polymer ?
#
loop_
_entity_poly.entity_id
_entity_poly.type
_entity_poly.pdbx_seq_one_letter_code
_entity_poly.pdbx_strand_id
1 'polypeptide(L)'
;MSITFFLSVDRKADAAPAVITARQLAAFRAFARERGQLLEDEDDDPLVSCSFEARVCPWSLASICAIFDHDVGVIAVVEEAQFRGLNVRFWHDDATRTITMRVASTPDGAAEINLANGNAFHVLDALRLSDDNCGSMPIGQLRETLGHPYVRRDLGRLDGRYLERFDTLAAQADTSEGIRMVWG
;
A
#
# COMPACT_ATOMS: atom_id res chain seq x y z
N MET A 1 4.66 -4.17 18.85
CA MET A 1 3.86 -3.16 18.13
C MET A 1 4.81 -2.38 17.24
N SER A 2 4.47 -2.14 15.99
CA SER A 2 5.28 -1.44 14.99
C SER A 2 4.46 -0.33 14.34
N ILE A 3 5.13 0.61 13.70
CA ILE A 3 4.53 1.64 12.85
C ILE A 3 5.08 1.46 11.45
N THR A 4 4.20 1.40 10.46
CA THR A 4 4.57 1.27 9.05
C THR A 4 4.38 2.60 8.34
N PHE A 5 5.40 3.05 7.62
CA PHE A 5 5.35 4.23 6.73
C PHE A 5 5.20 3.73 5.30
N PHE A 6 4.21 4.24 4.59
CA PHE A 6 3.91 3.85 3.21
C PHE A 6 3.30 4.99 2.40
N LEU A 7 3.26 4.84 1.08
CA LEU A 7 2.61 5.80 0.21
C LEU A 7 1.13 5.47 0.04
N SER A 8 0.28 6.50 0.03
CA SER A 8 -1.14 6.38 -0.22
C SER A 8 -1.62 7.49 -1.13
N VAL A 9 -2.53 7.17 -2.05
CA VAL A 9 -3.18 8.12 -2.95
C VAL A 9 -4.48 8.59 -2.34
N ASP A 10 -4.65 9.90 -2.22
CA ASP A 10 -5.82 10.52 -1.58
C ASP A 10 -7.09 10.47 -2.48
N ARG A 11 -6.92 10.22 -3.78
CA ARG A 11 -8.02 10.19 -4.74
C ARG A 11 -8.82 8.90 -4.66
N LYS A 12 -10.12 9.03 -4.37
CA LYS A 12 -11.07 7.91 -4.39
C LYS A 12 -11.08 7.24 -5.78
N ALA A 13 -11.15 5.90 -5.79
CA ALA A 13 -11.34 5.12 -7.00
C ALA A 13 -12.71 5.39 -7.63
N ASP A 14 -12.77 5.40 -8.96
CA ASP A 14 -14.01 5.56 -9.72
C ASP A 14 -14.74 4.21 -9.85
N ALA A 15 -14.01 3.09 -9.96
CA ALA A 15 -14.58 1.76 -9.97
C ALA A 15 -15.23 1.41 -8.61
N ALA A 16 -16.49 0.96 -8.66
CA ALA A 16 -17.16 0.46 -7.48
C ALA A 16 -16.52 -0.85 -7.00
N PRO A 17 -16.51 -1.11 -5.67
CA PRO A 17 -16.04 -2.39 -5.15
C PRO A 17 -16.83 -3.56 -5.75
N ALA A 18 -16.13 -4.60 -6.19
CA ALA A 18 -16.73 -5.82 -6.73
C ALA A 18 -16.86 -6.90 -5.65
N VAL A 19 -18.01 -7.57 -5.58
CA VAL A 19 -18.22 -8.70 -4.66
C VAL A 19 -17.70 -9.97 -5.31
N ILE A 20 -16.89 -10.73 -4.57
CA ILE A 20 -16.28 -11.96 -5.04
C ILE A 20 -16.58 -13.13 -4.10
N THR A 21 -16.39 -14.35 -4.57
CA THR A 21 -16.55 -15.56 -3.76
C THR A 21 -15.24 -15.93 -3.05
N ALA A 22 -15.36 -16.68 -1.95
CA ALA A 22 -14.18 -17.22 -1.25
C ALA A 22 -13.32 -18.13 -2.16
N ARG A 23 -13.93 -18.85 -3.11
CA ARG A 23 -13.22 -19.66 -4.08
C ARG A 23 -12.38 -18.80 -5.03
N GLN A 24 -12.93 -17.70 -5.54
CA GLN A 24 -12.22 -16.75 -6.40
C GLN A 24 -11.09 -16.06 -5.64
N LEU A 25 -11.34 -15.66 -4.38
CA LEU A 25 -10.30 -15.09 -3.51
C LEU A 25 -9.12 -16.06 -3.35
N ALA A 26 -9.39 -17.32 -3.01
CA ALA A 26 -8.35 -18.34 -2.83
C ALA A 26 -7.57 -18.60 -4.13
N ALA A 27 -8.26 -18.68 -5.27
CA ALA A 27 -7.63 -18.85 -6.57
C ALA A 27 -6.74 -17.66 -6.95
N PHE A 28 -7.22 -16.44 -6.71
CA PHE A 28 -6.44 -15.23 -6.99
C PHE A 28 -5.23 -15.12 -6.05
N ARG A 29 -5.39 -15.42 -4.77
CA ARG A 29 -4.28 -15.40 -3.80
C ARG A 29 -3.17 -16.37 -4.19
N ALA A 30 -3.54 -17.60 -4.61
CA ALA A 30 -2.57 -18.58 -5.11
C ALA A 30 -1.85 -18.09 -6.37
N PHE A 31 -2.58 -17.53 -7.32
CA PHE A 31 -2.04 -16.93 -8.53
C PHE A 31 -1.09 -15.76 -8.24
N ALA A 32 -1.48 -14.84 -7.36
CA ALA A 32 -0.66 -13.69 -7.00
C ALA A 32 0.62 -14.11 -6.25
N ARG A 33 0.53 -15.13 -5.37
CA ARG A 33 1.68 -15.69 -4.66
C ARG A 33 2.67 -16.34 -5.62
N GLU A 34 2.20 -17.17 -6.56
CA GLU A 34 3.05 -17.83 -7.57
C GLU A 34 3.85 -16.81 -8.41
N ARG A 35 3.29 -15.63 -8.62
CA ARG A 35 3.91 -14.56 -9.41
C ARG A 35 4.68 -13.53 -8.59
N GLY A 36 4.76 -13.69 -7.28
CA GLY A 36 5.41 -12.71 -6.39
C GLY A 36 4.70 -11.34 -6.40
N GLN A 37 3.39 -11.33 -6.65
CA GLN A 37 2.55 -10.13 -6.71
C GLN A 37 1.72 -9.92 -5.44
N LEU A 38 1.75 -10.88 -4.52
CA LEU A 38 1.05 -10.79 -3.25
C LEU A 38 1.82 -9.89 -2.28
N LEU A 39 1.11 -8.96 -1.66
CA LEU A 39 1.60 -8.12 -0.59
C LEU A 39 0.92 -8.60 0.69
N GLU A 40 1.59 -9.48 1.42
CA GLU A 40 1.13 -9.98 2.72
C GLU A 40 1.97 -9.32 3.80
N ASP A 41 1.33 -8.90 4.89
CA ASP A 41 2.05 -8.57 6.12
C ASP A 41 2.66 -9.85 6.70
N GLU A 42 3.91 -9.79 7.16
CA GLU A 42 4.63 -10.94 7.72
C GLU A 42 3.90 -11.56 8.94
N ASP A 43 3.05 -10.79 9.61
CA ASP A 43 2.28 -11.19 10.79
C ASP A 43 0.87 -11.74 10.47
N ASP A 44 0.41 -11.69 9.22
CA ASP A 44 -0.91 -12.17 8.84
C ASP A 44 -0.89 -13.70 8.62
N ASP A 45 -1.71 -14.43 9.40
CA ASP A 45 -1.94 -15.86 9.14
C ASP A 45 -2.67 -16.01 7.79
N PRO A 46 -1.99 -16.50 6.74
CA PRO A 46 -2.54 -16.58 5.39
C PRO A 46 -3.76 -17.48 5.27
N LEU A 47 -4.08 -18.27 6.30
CA LEU A 47 -5.23 -19.15 6.34
C LEU A 47 -6.47 -18.48 6.91
N VAL A 48 -6.32 -17.39 7.64
CA VAL A 48 -7.41 -16.73 8.39
C VAL A 48 -7.73 -15.35 7.82
N SER A 49 -6.74 -14.62 7.29
CA SER A 49 -6.98 -13.28 6.79
C SER A 49 -7.59 -13.30 5.38
N CYS A 50 -8.81 -12.77 5.27
CA CYS A 50 -9.41 -12.43 3.97
C CYS A 50 -8.98 -11.04 3.47
N SER A 51 -8.14 -10.33 4.24
CA SER A 51 -7.68 -8.98 3.93
C SER A 51 -6.23 -9.02 3.47
N PHE A 52 -5.98 -8.65 2.22
CA PHE A 52 -4.63 -8.51 1.67
C PHE A 52 -4.64 -7.57 0.47
N GLU A 53 -3.46 -7.17 0.04
CA GLU A 53 -3.24 -6.43 -1.20
C GLU A 53 -2.43 -7.26 -2.20
N ALA A 54 -2.64 -6.98 -3.48
CA ALA A 54 -1.85 -7.59 -4.54
C ALA A 54 -1.62 -6.62 -5.70
N ARG A 55 -0.47 -6.75 -6.32
CA ARG A 55 -0.14 -6.07 -7.57
C ARG A 55 -0.94 -6.66 -8.73
N VAL A 56 -1.32 -5.82 -9.67
CA VAL A 56 -2.03 -6.24 -10.88
C VAL A 56 -1.23 -5.84 -12.12
N CYS A 57 -0.42 -6.78 -12.59
CA CYS A 57 0.38 -6.57 -13.80
C CYS A 57 -0.51 -6.61 -15.06
N PRO A 58 -0.35 -5.71 -16.04
CA PRO A 58 -1.09 -5.73 -17.31
C PRO A 58 -1.02 -7.09 -18.04
N TRP A 59 0.12 -7.77 -17.98
CA TRP A 59 0.31 -9.11 -18.57
C TRP A 59 -0.51 -10.21 -17.90
N SER A 60 -1.07 -9.94 -16.71
CA SER A 60 -1.88 -10.90 -15.94
C SER A 60 -3.38 -10.72 -16.16
N LEU A 61 -3.82 -9.69 -16.87
CA LEU A 61 -5.24 -9.33 -16.99
C LEU A 61 -6.11 -10.51 -17.47
N ALA A 62 -5.69 -11.20 -18.53
CA ALA A 62 -6.46 -12.33 -19.04
C ALA A 62 -6.62 -13.47 -18.02
N SER A 63 -5.56 -13.77 -17.25
CA SER A 63 -5.61 -14.80 -16.19
C SER A 63 -6.49 -14.36 -15.03
N ILE A 64 -6.41 -13.08 -14.65
CA ILE A 64 -7.26 -12.50 -13.60
C ILE A 64 -8.73 -12.55 -14.03
N CYS A 65 -9.06 -12.12 -15.26
CA CYS A 65 -10.41 -12.20 -15.79
C CYS A 65 -10.95 -13.64 -15.74
N ALA A 66 -10.15 -14.64 -16.10
CA ALA A 66 -10.55 -16.04 -16.05
C ALA A 66 -10.82 -16.56 -14.63
N ILE A 67 -10.04 -16.12 -13.63
CA ILE A 67 -10.25 -16.47 -12.21
C ILE A 67 -11.60 -15.95 -11.71
N PHE A 68 -12.01 -14.79 -12.18
CA PHE A 68 -13.24 -14.10 -11.75
C PHE A 68 -14.40 -14.29 -12.75
N ASP A 69 -14.38 -15.32 -13.60
CA ASP A 69 -15.43 -15.64 -14.56
C ASP A 69 -15.82 -14.45 -15.46
N HIS A 70 -14.86 -13.60 -15.79
CA HIS A 70 -15.04 -12.36 -16.57
C HIS A 70 -16.05 -11.37 -15.95
N ASP A 71 -16.15 -11.32 -14.62
CA ASP A 71 -17.00 -10.37 -13.93
C ASP A 71 -16.62 -8.93 -14.28
N VAL A 72 -17.59 -8.16 -14.77
CA VAL A 72 -17.38 -6.79 -15.28
C VAL A 72 -16.94 -5.84 -14.16
N GLY A 73 -17.46 -6.01 -12.95
CA GLY A 73 -17.07 -5.20 -11.79
C GLY A 73 -15.62 -5.45 -11.39
N VAL A 74 -15.18 -6.70 -11.39
CA VAL A 74 -13.77 -7.06 -11.12
C VAL A 74 -12.86 -6.51 -12.21
N ILE A 75 -13.25 -6.64 -13.48
CA ILE A 75 -12.47 -6.11 -14.61
C ILE A 75 -12.29 -4.59 -14.45
N ALA A 76 -13.35 -3.85 -14.14
CA ALA A 76 -13.27 -2.41 -13.93
C ALA A 76 -12.29 -2.03 -12.79
N VAL A 77 -12.33 -2.77 -11.66
CA VAL A 77 -11.37 -2.56 -10.56
C VAL A 77 -9.93 -2.82 -10.99
N VAL A 78 -9.69 -3.91 -11.73
CA VAL A 78 -8.34 -4.28 -12.18
C VAL A 78 -7.80 -3.27 -13.20
N GLU A 79 -8.61 -2.89 -14.19
CA GLU A 79 -8.22 -1.92 -15.22
C GLU A 79 -7.91 -0.55 -14.61
N GLU A 80 -8.73 -0.08 -13.67
CA GLU A 80 -8.46 1.18 -12.98
C GLU A 80 -7.19 1.09 -12.13
N ALA A 81 -6.99 0.01 -11.39
CA ALA A 81 -5.77 -0.19 -10.60
C ALA A 81 -4.53 -0.15 -11.50
N GLN A 82 -4.56 -0.85 -12.65
CA GLN A 82 -3.47 -0.85 -13.62
C GLN A 82 -3.24 0.54 -14.24
N PHE A 83 -4.32 1.22 -14.65
CA PHE A 83 -4.22 2.55 -15.26
C PHE A 83 -3.62 3.58 -14.31
N ARG A 84 -3.92 3.47 -13.02
CA ARG A 84 -3.43 4.38 -11.98
C ARG A 84 -2.12 3.94 -11.33
N GLY A 85 -1.59 2.78 -11.68
CA GLY A 85 -0.40 2.21 -11.03
C GLY A 85 -0.64 1.92 -9.55
N LEU A 86 -1.82 1.43 -9.20
CA LEU A 86 -2.22 1.07 -7.84
C LEU A 86 -2.37 -0.45 -7.69
N ASN A 87 -2.37 -0.91 -6.44
CA ASN A 87 -2.68 -2.29 -6.09
C ASN A 87 -4.20 -2.53 -6.09
N VAL A 88 -4.59 -3.79 -5.99
CA VAL A 88 -5.95 -4.19 -5.61
C VAL A 88 -5.95 -4.67 -4.18
N ARG A 89 -7.02 -4.33 -3.45
CA ARG A 89 -7.22 -4.73 -2.05
C ARG A 89 -8.45 -5.60 -1.91
N PHE A 90 -8.32 -6.65 -1.11
CA PHE A 90 -9.39 -7.53 -0.72
C PHE A 90 -9.71 -7.35 0.76
N TRP A 91 -10.97 -7.47 1.13
CA TRP A 91 -11.39 -7.47 2.54
C TRP A 91 -12.72 -8.19 2.72
N HIS A 92 -12.94 -8.70 3.91
CA HIS A 92 -14.22 -9.23 4.35
C HIS A 92 -15.02 -8.12 5.01
N ASP A 93 -16.24 -7.92 4.56
CA ASP A 93 -17.19 -7.02 5.19
C ASP A 93 -18.07 -7.84 6.15
N ASP A 94 -17.86 -7.67 7.45
CA ASP A 94 -18.58 -8.39 8.49
C ASP A 94 -20.08 -8.05 8.52
N ALA A 95 -20.46 -6.85 8.14
CA ALA A 95 -21.85 -6.41 8.13
C ALA A 95 -22.66 -7.09 7.02
N THR A 96 -22.09 -7.20 5.84
CA THR A 96 -22.73 -7.85 4.67
C THR A 96 -22.34 -9.31 4.50
N ARG A 97 -21.34 -9.79 5.24
CA ARG A 97 -20.72 -11.12 5.10
C ARG A 97 -20.24 -11.41 3.67
N THR A 98 -19.78 -10.38 2.99
CA THR A 98 -19.27 -10.47 1.62
C THR A 98 -17.76 -10.24 1.60
N ILE A 99 -17.11 -10.88 0.63
CA ILE A 99 -15.73 -10.56 0.29
C ILE A 99 -15.76 -9.60 -0.87
N THR A 100 -15.02 -8.50 -0.76
CA THR A 100 -15.01 -7.45 -1.76
C THR A 100 -13.59 -7.18 -2.25
N MET A 101 -13.48 -6.79 -3.52
CA MET A 101 -12.28 -6.35 -4.19
C MET A 101 -12.44 -4.89 -4.60
N ARG A 102 -11.45 -4.06 -4.33
CA ARG A 102 -11.42 -2.65 -4.75
C ARG A 102 -10.03 -2.24 -5.21
N VAL A 103 -9.95 -1.09 -5.86
CA VAL A 103 -8.66 -0.40 -6.06
C VAL A 103 -8.12 0.00 -4.69
N ALA A 104 -6.88 -0.34 -4.40
CA ALA A 104 -6.20 0.10 -3.18
C ALA A 104 -5.80 1.58 -3.30
N SER A 105 -5.46 2.20 -2.19
CA SER A 105 -4.82 3.51 -2.18
C SER A 105 -3.29 3.42 -2.26
N THR A 106 -2.74 2.22 -2.24
CA THR A 106 -1.30 1.95 -2.23
C THR A 106 -0.78 1.85 -3.67
N PRO A 107 0.22 2.67 -4.07
CA PRO A 107 0.86 2.58 -5.38
C PRO A 107 1.56 1.23 -5.58
N ASP A 108 1.54 0.72 -6.82
CA ASP A 108 2.25 -0.50 -7.18
C ASP A 108 3.76 -0.35 -6.96
N GLY A 109 4.36 -1.34 -6.32
CA GLY A 109 5.81 -1.35 -6.03
C GLY A 109 6.27 -0.28 -5.03
N ALA A 110 5.36 0.42 -4.36
CA ALA A 110 5.74 1.37 -3.31
C ALA A 110 6.51 0.67 -2.19
N ALA A 111 7.60 1.30 -1.76
CA ALA A 111 8.35 0.83 -0.61
C ALA A 111 7.55 1.07 0.67
N GLU A 112 7.66 0.13 1.59
CA GLU A 112 7.18 0.25 2.96
C GLU A 112 8.34 0.28 3.93
N ILE A 113 8.19 1.06 5.01
CA ILE A 113 9.19 1.17 6.06
C ILE A 113 8.53 0.77 7.38
N ASN A 114 8.68 -0.49 7.76
CA ASN A 114 8.19 -0.99 9.03
C ASN A 114 9.27 -0.80 10.11
N LEU A 115 8.90 -0.15 11.22
CA LEU A 115 9.79 0.15 12.35
C LEU A 115 9.12 -0.22 13.67
N ALA A 116 9.89 -0.82 14.58
CA ALA A 116 9.45 -0.96 15.97
C ALA A 116 9.13 0.42 16.57
N ASN A 117 8.09 0.51 17.42
CA ASN A 117 7.57 1.78 17.94
C ASN A 117 8.64 2.74 18.44
N GLY A 118 9.64 2.26 19.22
CA GLY A 118 10.69 3.13 19.72
C GLY A 118 11.47 3.83 18.61
N ASN A 119 11.84 3.10 17.57
CA ASN A 119 12.54 3.65 16.40
C ASN A 119 11.61 4.54 15.57
N ALA A 120 10.35 4.16 15.43
CA ALA A 120 9.36 4.93 14.69
C ALA A 120 9.15 6.33 15.30
N PHE A 121 9.00 6.43 16.61
CA PHE A 121 8.88 7.73 17.31
C PHE A 121 10.12 8.59 17.15
N HIS A 122 11.33 8.01 17.22
CA HIS A 122 12.55 8.78 16.94
C HIS A 122 12.60 9.28 15.49
N VAL A 123 12.09 8.50 14.54
CA VAL A 123 11.99 8.91 13.14
C VAL A 123 10.95 10.02 12.97
N LEU A 124 9.77 9.89 13.61
CA LEU A 124 8.74 10.95 13.58
C LEU A 124 9.29 12.27 14.15
N ASP A 125 10.01 12.24 15.28
CA ASP A 125 10.67 13.41 15.85
C ASP A 125 11.72 14.01 14.90
N ALA A 126 12.58 13.17 14.30
CA ALA A 126 13.57 13.61 13.32
C ALA A 126 12.94 14.26 12.08
N LEU A 127 11.77 13.76 11.63
CA LEU A 127 10.97 14.34 10.55
C LEU A 127 10.12 15.54 10.99
N ARG A 128 10.16 15.92 12.28
CA ARG A 128 9.36 17.01 12.87
C ARG A 128 7.85 16.77 12.76
N LEU A 129 7.44 15.52 12.88
CA LEU A 129 6.05 15.09 12.90
C LEU A 129 5.55 14.91 14.34
N SER A 130 4.22 14.84 14.52
CA SER A 130 3.63 14.57 15.84
C SER A 130 3.94 13.15 16.31
N ASP A 131 3.96 12.94 17.62
CA ASP A 131 4.16 11.63 18.27
C ASP A 131 2.91 10.74 18.18
N ASP A 132 1.98 11.02 17.26
CA ASP A 132 0.79 10.21 17.07
C ASP A 132 1.14 8.90 16.37
N ASN A 133 0.53 7.81 16.84
CA ASN A 133 0.72 6.47 16.27
C ASN A 133 0.29 6.36 14.81
N CYS A 134 -0.51 7.30 14.31
CA CYS A 134 -0.96 7.35 12.93
C CYS A 134 -1.05 8.79 12.44
N GLY A 135 -0.83 8.97 11.15
CA GLY A 135 -0.94 10.27 10.52
C GLY A 135 -0.60 10.23 9.04
N SER A 136 -0.56 11.39 8.43
CA SER A 136 -0.15 11.51 7.03
C SER A 136 0.41 12.88 6.71
N MET A 137 1.28 12.95 5.70
CA MET A 137 1.79 14.19 5.14
C MET A 137 1.87 14.12 3.60
N PRO A 138 1.65 15.25 2.89
CA PRO A 138 1.85 15.30 1.45
C PRO A 138 3.28 14.92 1.05
N ILE A 139 3.46 14.21 -0.06
CA ILE A 139 4.80 13.79 -0.51
C ILE A 139 5.71 14.98 -0.83
N GLY A 140 5.15 16.07 -1.34
CA GLY A 140 5.91 17.31 -1.56
C GLY A 140 6.52 17.87 -0.26
N GLN A 141 5.73 17.88 0.83
CA GLN A 141 6.20 18.29 2.15
C GLN A 141 7.26 17.33 2.72
N LEU A 142 7.10 16.00 2.49
CA LEU A 142 8.14 15.04 2.87
C LEU A 142 9.47 15.35 2.17
N ARG A 143 9.44 15.62 0.86
CA ARG A 143 10.64 16.01 0.09
C ARG A 143 11.31 17.28 0.61
N GLU A 144 10.52 18.31 0.90
CA GLU A 144 11.03 19.53 1.50
C GLU A 144 11.68 19.25 2.86
N THR A 145 11.00 18.46 3.70
CA THR A 145 11.50 18.06 5.03
C THR A 145 12.81 17.28 4.90
N LEU A 146 12.89 16.28 4.03
CA LEU A 146 14.09 15.49 3.77
C LEU A 146 15.23 16.33 3.15
N GLY A 147 14.92 17.41 2.43
CA GLY A 147 15.90 18.37 1.93
C GLY A 147 16.57 19.20 3.03
N HIS A 148 16.02 19.21 4.24
CA HIS A 148 16.53 20.05 5.31
C HIS A 148 17.79 19.46 5.97
N PRO A 149 18.93 20.18 6.07
CA PRO A 149 20.19 19.64 6.59
C PRO A 149 20.08 19.06 8.01
N TYR A 150 19.23 19.64 8.85
CA TYR A 150 19.04 19.15 10.22
C TYR A 150 18.31 17.81 10.24
N VAL A 151 17.28 17.62 9.42
CA VAL A 151 16.52 16.38 9.31
C VAL A 151 17.42 15.26 8.79
N ARG A 152 18.18 15.51 7.73
CA ARG A 152 19.14 14.54 7.18
C ARG A 152 20.17 14.12 8.21
N ARG A 153 20.70 15.05 8.99
CA ARG A 153 21.65 14.78 10.06
C ARG A 153 21.02 13.95 11.18
N ASP A 154 19.79 14.29 11.59
CA ASP A 154 19.13 13.64 12.71
C ASP A 154 18.70 12.21 12.32
N LEU A 155 18.13 12.00 11.12
CA LEU A 155 17.86 10.66 10.57
C LEU A 155 19.14 9.83 10.40
N GLY A 156 20.22 10.43 9.90
CA GLY A 156 21.52 9.76 9.72
C GLY A 156 22.18 9.36 11.06
N ARG A 157 21.85 10.04 12.16
CA ARG A 157 22.33 9.65 13.51
C ARG A 157 21.56 8.47 14.11
N LEU A 158 20.30 8.30 13.75
CA LEU A 158 19.49 7.17 14.21
C LEU A 158 19.96 5.86 13.53
N ASP A 159 19.92 5.84 12.21
CA ASP A 159 20.50 4.79 11.34
C ASP A 159 20.60 5.38 9.92
N GLY A 160 21.79 5.34 9.32
CA GLY A 160 21.98 5.86 7.95
C GLY A 160 21.04 5.24 6.92
N ARG A 161 20.59 3.99 7.15
CA ARG A 161 19.61 3.31 6.30
C ARG A 161 18.22 3.96 6.30
N TYR A 162 17.82 4.64 7.38
CA TYR A 162 16.51 5.32 7.42
C TYR A 162 16.46 6.45 6.41
N LEU A 163 17.51 7.27 6.35
CA LEU A 163 17.57 8.35 5.37
C LEU A 163 17.43 7.83 3.94
N GLU A 164 18.18 6.77 3.59
CA GLU A 164 18.12 6.15 2.25
C GLU A 164 16.72 5.59 1.95
N ARG A 165 16.08 4.93 2.91
CA ARG A 165 14.73 4.38 2.75
C ARG A 165 13.68 5.46 2.55
N PHE A 166 13.75 6.56 3.32
CA PHE A 166 12.84 7.70 3.15
C PHE A 166 13.10 8.49 1.86
N ASP A 167 14.36 8.64 1.44
CA ASP A 167 14.70 9.21 0.13
C ASP A 167 14.11 8.33 -1.00
N THR A 168 14.21 7.00 -0.90
CA THR A 168 13.62 6.05 -1.85
C THR A 168 12.10 6.17 -1.87
N LEU A 169 11.44 6.15 -0.70
CA LEU A 169 10.00 6.32 -0.57
C LEU A 169 9.55 7.63 -1.24
N ALA A 170 10.23 8.73 -0.95
CA ALA A 170 9.91 10.03 -1.53
C ALA A 170 10.15 10.10 -3.04
N ALA A 171 11.13 9.37 -3.58
CA ALA A 171 11.42 9.35 -5.00
C ALA A 171 10.40 8.56 -5.84
N GLN A 172 9.73 7.56 -5.23
CA GLN A 172 8.78 6.68 -5.93
C GLN A 172 7.44 7.35 -6.28
N ALA A 173 7.13 8.51 -5.71
CA ALA A 173 5.85 9.17 -5.90
C ALA A 173 5.95 10.34 -6.88
N ASP A 174 4.97 10.49 -7.77
CA ASP A 174 4.77 11.75 -8.50
C ASP A 174 3.99 12.75 -7.61
N THR A 175 4.46 13.98 -7.53
CA THR A 175 3.81 15.04 -6.74
C THR A 175 2.48 15.51 -7.34
N SER A 176 2.21 15.22 -8.60
CA SER A 176 0.99 15.63 -9.31
C SER A 176 -0.26 14.85 -8.90
N GLU A 177 -0.12 13.69 -8.24
CA GLU A 177 -1.21 12.73 -8.02
C GLU A 177 -1.87 12.78 -6.64
N GLY A 178 -1.57 13.77 -5.81
CA GLY A 178 -2.13 13.83 -4.44
C GLY A 178 -1.62 12.69 -3.54
N ILE A 179 -0.39 12.21 -3.78
CA ILE A 179 0.22 11.15 -3.00
C ILE A 179 0.64 11.69 -1.64
N ARG A 180 0.41 10.91 -0.61
CA ARG A 180 0.79 11.20 0.78
C ARG A 180 1.63 10.06 1.34
N MET A 181 2.61 10.39 2.17
CA MET A 181 3.16 9.42 3.10
C MET A 181 2.18 9.27 4.25
N VAL A 182 1.84 8.04 4.59
CA VAL A 182 0.96 7.68 5.72
C VAL A 182 1.79 6.84 6.69
N TRP A 183 1.49 6.95 7.98
CA TRP A 183 2.03 6.04 9.00
C TRP A 183 0.92 5.56 9.94
N GLY A 184 1.02 4.29 10.41
CA GLY A 184 0.07 3.66 11.31
C GLY A 184 0.48 2.26 11.74
#